data_507ca926562a05ecb6190ed4190ca329
#
_entry.id   507ca926562a05ecb6190ed4190ca329
#
_cell.length_a   1.000
_cell.length_b   1.000
_cell.length_c   1.000
_cell.angle_alpha   90.00
_cell.angle_beta   90.00
_cell.angle_gamma   90.00
#
_symmetry.space_group_name_H-M   'P 1'
#
loop_
_entity.id
_entity.type
_entity.pdbx_description
1 polymer ?
#
loop_
_entity_poly.entity_id
_entity_poly.type
_entity_poly.pdbx_seq_one_letter_code
_entity_poly.pdbx_strand_id
1 'polypeptide(L)'
;MYVEVSPDGRYRANIELDDKCKICKKVTSPIKIDDQTKEISHKHYRLCVNRYCLQCKHYFIDEFDVIGEDDIYLDTSFKVSPIEVKPELLSDIVFSDDITLISPIGKEIYLQALKAEQEQLDLIAGIGYRKALEFFVKDFVIVNNPADKDKIAKMLLKPVIDNYIDDQSLKTFATASAFVGNDETHYTRKHSDKDLESLKKYLHGFLHYMDLKLNFLDAQELVNRSKKS
;
A
#
# COMPACT_ATOMS: atom_id res chain seq x y z
N MET A 1 -5.52 19.83 22.43
CA MET A 1 -6.13 19.64 23.80
C MET A 1 -5.22 18.77 24.62
N TYR A 2 -4.86 19.19 25.85
CA TYR A 2 -4.03 18.35 26.73
C TYR A 2 -4.92 17.51 27.64
N VAL A 3 -4.55 16.25 27.83
CA VAL A 3 -5.21 15.35 28.78
C VAL A 3 -4.17 14.70 29.68
N GLU A 4 -4.51 14.58 30.95
CA GLU A 4 -3.70 13.89 31.94
C GLU A 4 -4.05 12.42 31.93
N VAL A 5 -3.04 11.56 31.88
CA VAL A 5 -3.14 10.11 31.92
C VAL A 5 -2.14 9.54 32.90
N SER A 6 -2.40 8.36 33.43
CA SER A 6 -1.51 7.67 34.37
C SER A 6 -1.13 6.29 33.84
N PRO A 7 -0.07 6.18 33.02
CA PRO A 7 0.27 4.95 32.31
C PRO A 7 0.57 3.76 33.22
N ASP A 8 1.16 4.01 34.40
CA ASP A 8 1.54 2.99 35.38
C ASP A 8 0.73 3.06 36.69
N GLY A 9 -0.26 3.96 36.75
CA GLY A 9 -1.07 4.21 37.94
C GLY A 9 -0.37 4.99 39.07
N ARG A 10 0.91 5.34 38.89
CA ARG A 10 1.73 6.06 39.87
C ARG A 10 2.11 7.48 39.42
N TYR A 11 2.48 7.59 38.17
CA TYR A 11 2.93 8.85 37.54
C TYR A 11 1.92 9.36 36.54
N ARG A 12 1.89 10.65 36.32
CA ARG A 12 0.97 11.32 35.41
C ARG A 12 1.73 11.88 34.21
N ALA A 13 1.17 11.67 33.02
CA ALA A 13 1.68 12.24 31.79
C ALA A 13 0.62 13.14 31.15
N ASN A 14 1.05 14.30 30.65
CA ASN A 14 0.22 15.19 29.86
C ASN A 14 0.40 14.88 28.37
N ILE A 15 -0.68 14.53 27.70
CA ILE A 15 -0.68 14.18 26.28
C ILE A 15 -1.44 15.24 25.50
N GLU A 16 -0.82 15.69 24.42
CA GLU A 16 -1.48 16.55 23.46
C GLU A 16 -2.31 15.73 22.49
N LEU A 17 -3.62 15.96 22.50
CA LEU A 17 -4.55 15.33 21.55
C LEU A 17 -4.82 16.30 20.40
N ASP A 18 -4.79 15.75 19.16
CA ASP A 18 -5.17 16.50 17.96
C ASP A 18 -6.64 16.98 18.06
N ASP A 19 -6.90 18.21 17.65
CA ASP A 19 -8.28 18.76 17.54
C ASP A 19 -9.00 18.28 16.31
N LYS A 20 -8.35 17.52 15.46
CA LYS A 20 -8.91 16.96 14.24
C LYS A 20 -9.57 15.61 14.51
N CYS A 21 -10.80 15.45 14.07
CA CYS A 21 -11.47 14.15 14.13
C CYS A 21 -10.88 13.17 13.10
N LYS A 22 -10.50 11.96 13.53
CA LYS A 22 -9.95 10.93 12.64
C LYS A 22 -11.00 10.40 11.64
N ILE A 23 -12.29 10.50 11.94
CA ILE A 23 -13.38 10.00 11.08
C ILE A 23 -13.76 11.03 10.03
N CYS A 24 -14.26 12.21 10.43
CA CYS A 24 -14.73 13.23 9.48
C CYS A 24 -13.63 14.17 9.00
N LYS A 25 -12.39 14.03 9.48
CA LYS A 25 -11.20 14.82 9.10
C LYS A 25 -11.30 16.32 9.37
N LYS A 26 -12.34 16.78 10.05
CA LYS A 26 -12.55 18.21 10.38
C LYS A 26 -11.98 18.55 11.74
N VAL A 27 -11.59 19.82 11.92
CA VAL A 27 -11.21 20.38 13.22
C VAL A 27 -12.49 20.57 14.03
N THR A 28 -12.69 19.74 15.06
CA THR A 28 -13.93 19.68 15.85
C THR A 28 -13.65 19.55 17.35
N SER A 29 -12.40 19.55 17.74
CA SER A 29 -11.94 19.34 19.13
C SER A 29 -12.70 18.20 19.82
N PRO A 30 -12.58 16.96 19.34
CA PRO A 30 -13.31 15.82 19.89
C PRO A 30 -13.02 15.63 21.38
N ILE A 31 -14.04 15.27 22.14
CA ILE A 31 -13.93 15.11 23.59
C ILE A 31 -13.33 13.75 23.94
N LYS A 32 -12.50 13.72 24.99
CA LYS A 32 -12.03 12.47 25.61
C LYS A 32 -13.19 11.84 26.40
N ILE A 33 -13.41 10.56 26.21
CA ILE A 33 -14.39 9.76 26.98
C ILE A 33 -13.67 9.02 28.09
N ASP A 34 -12.69 8.20 27.73
CA ASP A 34 -11.86 7.45 28.66
C ASP A 34 -10.47 7.18 28.08
N ASP A 35 -9.61 6.55 28.87
CA ASP A 35 -8.33 6.05 28.43
C ASP A 35 -8.03 4.69 29.08
N GLN A 36 -7.24 3.89 28.37
CA GLN A 36 -6.74 2.60 28.84
C GLN A 36 -5.26 2.48 28.54
N THR A 37 -4.52 1.92 29.48
CA THR A 37 -3.09 1.69 29.34
C THR A 37 -2.77 0.22 29.52
N LYS A 38 -1.88 -0.31 28.68
CA LYS A 38 -1.35 -1.67 28.79
C LYS A 38 0.18 -1.62 28.75
N GLU A 39 0.81 -2.25 29.72
CA GLU A 39 2.27 -2.46 29.70
C GLU A 39 2.63 -3.49 28.61
N ILE A 40 3.53 -3.09 27.73
CA ILE A 40 4.07 -3.92 26.64
C ILE A 40 5.36 -4.62 27.08
N SER A 41 6.23 -3.85 27.74
CA SER A 41 7.45 -4.32 28.37
C SER A 41 7.83 -3.36 29.50
N HIS A 42 8.91 -3.65 30.24
CA HIS A 42 9.34 -2.81 31.35
C HIS A 42 9.44 -1.32 30.94
N LYS A 43 8.65 -0.47 31.60
CA LYS A 43 8.52 0.98 31.34
C LYS A 43 8.06 1.36 29.93
N HIS A 44 7.54 0.43 29.17
CA HIS A 44 6.94 0.69 27.86
C HIS A 44 5.45 0.35 27.89
N TYR A 45 4.63 1.34 27.62
CA TYR A 45 3.17 1.23 27.71
C TYR A 45 2.53 1.61 26.39
N ARG A 46 1.44 0.94 26.05
CA ARG A 46 0.51 1.33 25.01
C ARG A 46 -0.67 2.02 25.67
N LEU A 47 -0.92 3.26 25.28
CA LEU A 47 -2.07 4.03 25.76
C LEU A 47 -3.07 4.20 24.64
N CYS A 48 -4.34 3.90 24.93
CA CYS A 48 -5.47 4.17 24.05
C CYS A 48 -6.36 5.23 24.68
N VAL A 49 -6.68 6.28 23.93
CA VAL A 49 -7.60 7.35 24.34
C VAL A 49 -8.85 7.26 23.47
N ASN A 50 -9.97 6.90 24.08
CA ASN A 50 -11.26 6.87 23.39
C ASN A 50 -11.85 8.27 23.30
N ARG A 51 -12.22 8.69 22.11
CA ARG A 51 -12.72 10.04 21.82
C ARG A 51 -14.04 10.03 21.08
N TYR A 52 -14.84 11.06 21.26
CA TYR A 52 -16.12 11.24 20.59
C TYR A 52 -16.17 12.59 19.86
N CYS A 53 -16.54 12.57 18.59
CA CYS A 53 -16.71 13.77 17.79
C CYS A 53 -18.15 14.25 17.83
N LEU A 54 -18.37 15.46 18.35
CA LEU A 54 -19.71 16.07 18.45
C LEU A 54 -20.33 16.38 17.08
N GLN A 55 -19.49 16.56 16.03
CA GLN A 55 -19.98 16.91 14.70
C GLN A 55 -20.46 15.70 13.92
N CYS A 56 -19.63 14.64 13.79
CA CYS A 56 -20.00 13.43 13.05
C CYS A 56 -20.64 12.35 13.93
N LYS A 57 -20.65 12.55 15.26
CA LYS A 57 -21.25 11.65 16.26
C LYS A 57 -20.67 10.23 16.26
N HIS A 58 -19.38 10.11 15.97
CA HIS A 58 -18.68 8.84 15.99
C HIS A 58 -17.61 8.82 17.07
N TYR A 59 -17.38 7.61 17.63
CA TYR A 59 -16.25 7.31 18.48
C TYR A 59 -15.04 6.92 17.63
N PHE A 60 -13.85 7.22 18.13
CA PHE A 60 -12.58 6.76 17.55
C PHE A 60 -11.51 6.71 18.63
N ILE A 61 -10.40 6.00 18.34
CA ILE A 61 -9.32 5.80 19.28
C ILE A 61 -8.08 6.51 18.78
N ASP A 62 -7.40 7.22 19.71
CA ASP A 62 -6.03 7.66 19.55
C ASP A 62 -5.12 6.73 20.34
N GLU A 63 -4.06 6.23 19.70
CA GLU A 63 -3.08 5.36 20.32
C GLU A 63 -1.73 6.07 20.46
N PHE A 64 -1.04 5.77 21.56
CA PHE A 64 0.27 6.35 21.87
C PHE A 64 1.21 5.28 22.42
N ASP A 65 2.48 5.36 22.02
CA ASP A 65 3.57 4.73 22.74
C ASP A 65 4.02 5.65 23.87
N VAL A 66 4.14 5.11 25.07
CA VAL A 66 4.56 5.82 26.28
C VAL A 66 5.75 5.08 26.87
N ILE A 67 6.92 5.71 26.82
CA ILE A 67 8.18 5.14 27.30
C ILE A 67 8.64 5.94 28.51
N GLY A 68 8.82 5.25 29.65
CA GLY A 68 9.39 5.85 30.85
C GLY A 68 10.89 6.08 30.71
N GLU A 69 11.33 7.31 30.92
CA GLU A 69 12.75 7.69 30.95
C GLU A 69 13.19 7.81 32.43
N ASP A 70 14.31 7.18 32.77
CA ASP A 70 14.93 7.35 34.10
C ASP A 70 15.71 8.67 34.11
N ASP A 71 15.17 9.68 34.77
CA ASP A 71 15.93 10.87 35.10
C ASP A 71 16.50 10.72 36.52
N ILE A 72 17.82 10.84 36.65
CA ILE A 72 18.54 10.63 37.92
C ILE A 72 18.15 11.69 38.99
N TYR A 73 17.47 12.75 38.57
CA TYR A 73 17.20 13.93 39.43
C TYR A 73 15.71 14.27 39.63
N LEU A 74 14.82 13.68 38.88
CA LEU A 74 13.38 13.94 38.96
C LEU A 74 12.59 12.68 38.70
N ASP A 75 11.42 12.56 39.31
CA ASP A 75 10.45 11.49 39.09
C ASP A 75 10.30 11.11 37.60
N THR A 76 10.07 9.83 37.34
CA THR A 76 9.98 9.22 36.02
C THR A 76 9.28 10.12 35.00
N SER A 77 9.99 10.62 34.01
CA SER A 77 9.39 11.30 32.87
C SER A 77 8.94 10.29 31.82
N PHE A 78 7.90 10.64 31.08
CA PHE A 78 7.39 9.78 29.98
C PHE A 78 7.59 10.49 28.65
N LYS A 79 8.23 9.79 27.71
CA LYS A 79 8.21 10.17 26.31
C LYS A 79 6.97 9.60 25.67
N VAL A 80 6.11 10.47 25.15
CA VAL A 80 4.85 10.09 24.50
C VAL A 80 4.94 10.37 23.01
N SER A 81 4.65 9.38 22.21
CA SER A 81 4.59 9.51 20.74
C SER A 81 3.27 8.94 20.20
N PRO A 82 2.58 9.67 19.31
CA PRO A 82 1.35 9.17 18.69
C PRO A 82 1.67 8.00 17.77
N ILE A 83 0.78 7.00 17.77
CA ILE A 83 0.84 5.89 16.83
C ILE A 83 -0.19 6.14 15.74
N GLU A 84 0.29 6.21 14.52
CA GLU A 84 -0.59 6.20 13.37
C GLU A 84 -0.99 4.75 13.08
N VAL A 85 -2.16 4.34 13.58
CA VAL A 85 -2.72 3.02 13.24
C VAL A 85 -3.14 3.09 11.76
N LYS A 86 -2.29 2.57 10.91
CA LYS A 86 -2.66 2.27 9.53
C LYS A 86 -3.21 0.85 9.54
N PRO A 87 -4.44 0.61 9.06
CA PRO A 87 -4.88 -0.76 8.84
C PRO A 87 -3.83 -1.45 7.98
N GLU A 88 -3.38 -2.62 8.43
CA GLU A 88 -2.42 -3.42 7.69
C GLU A 88 -3.05 -3.77 6.35
N LEU A 89 -2.41 -3.33 5.25
CA LEU A 89 -2.82 -3.73 3.93
C LEU A 89 -2.57 -5.23 3.82
N LEU A 90 -3.63 -6.02 3.91
CA LEU A 90 -3.56 -7.44 3.61
C LEU A 90 -3.32 -7.59 2.11
N SER A 91 -2.04 -7.65 1.72
CA SER A 91 -1.69 -7.84 0.33
C SER A 91 -1.98 -9.28 -0.08
N ASP A 92 -2.73 -9.43 -1.15
CA ASP A 92 -3.03 -10.70 -1.81
C ASP A 92 -1.90 -11.17 -2.75
N ILE A 93 -0.85 -10.35 -2.88
CA ILE A 93 0.36 -10.65 -3.65
C ILE A 93 1.61 -10.18 -2.90
N VAL A 94 2.66 -11.00 -2.97
CA VAL A 94 4.01 -10.62 -2.54
C VAL A 94 4.80 -10.19 -3.77
N PHE A 95 5.25 -8.94 -3.78
CA PHE A 95 6.13 -8.43 -4.84
C PHE A 95 7.57 -8.87 -4.57
N SER A 96 8.23 -9.45 -5.57
CA SER A 96 9.66 -9.71 -5.49
C SER A 96 10.47 -8.40 -5.43
N ASP A 97 11.73 -8.52 -5.02
CA ASP A 97 12.65 -7.39 -5.02
C ASP A 97 12.88 -6.86 -6.43
N ASP A 98 12.95 -7.74 -7.43
CA ASP A 98 13.11 -7.38 -8.85
C ASP A 98 11.93 -6.58 -9.38
N ILE A 99 10.69 -7.02 -9.14
CA ILE A 99 9.50 -6.26 -9.53
C ILE A 99 9.48 -4.90 -8.83
N THR A 100 9.84 -4.87 -7.54
CA THR A 100 9.89 -3.64 -6.74
C THR A 100 10.93 -2.65 -7.27
N LEU A 101 12.09 -3.16 -7.72
CA LEU A 101 13.17 -2.35 -8.30
C LEU A 101 12.79 -1.81 -9.67
N ILE A 102 12.19 -2.64 -10.53
CA ILE A 102 11.86 -2.29 -11.92
C ILE A 102 10.69 -1.31 -11.98
N SER A 103 9.62 -1.56 -11.19
CA SER A 103 8.39 -0.78 -11.26
C SER A 103 7.91 -0.34 -9.85
N PRO A 104 8.68 0.50 -9.16
CA PRO A 104 8.31 0.96 -7.82
C PRO A 104 6.99 1.75 -7.81
N ILE A 105 6.75 2.57 -8.85
CA ILE A 105 5.50 3.33 -8.99
C ILE A 105 4.33 2.39 -9.33
N GLY A 106 4.54 1.38 -10.16
CA GLY A 106 3.53 0.37 -10.47
C GLY A 106 3.06 -0.37 -9.20
N LYS A 107 4.02 -0.76 -8.36
CA LYS A 107 3.74 -1.34 -7.04
C LYS A 107 2.96 -0.40 -6.13
N GLU A 108 3.37 0.88 -6.05
CA GLU A 108 2.67 1.87 -5.23
C GLU A 108 1.22 2.06 -5.68
N ILE A 109 0.98 2.20 -6.99
CA ILE A 109 -0.37 2.32 -7.55
C ILE A 109 -1.21 1.07 -7.23
N TYR A 110 -0.62 -0.13 -7.37
CA TYR A 110 -1.29 -1.38 -7.02
C TYR A 110 -1.73 -1.39 -5.54
N LEU A 111 -0.85 -1.02 -4.61
CA LEU A 111 -1.17 -0.97 -3.18
C LEU A 111 -2.23 0.08 -2.86
N GLN A 112 -2.26 1.20 -3.57
CA GLN A 112 -3.33 2.20 -3.43
C GLN A 112 -4.67 1.67 -3.96
N ALA A 113 -4.66 0.92 -5.07
CA ALA A 113 -5.85 0.26 -5.61
C ALA A 113 -6.38 -0.80 -4.64
N LEU A 114 -5.50 -1.62 -4.07
CA LEU A 114 -5.84 -2.61 -3.05
C LEU A 114 -6.46 -1.96 -1.80
N LYS A 115 -5.91 -0.83 -1.37
CA LYS A 115 -6.51 -0.07 -0.26
C LYS A 115 -7.90 0.45 -0.60
N ALA A 116 -8.10 0.97 -1.81
CA ALA A 116 -9.41 1.41 -2.26
C ALA A 116 -10.42 0.26 -2.26
N GLU A 117 -10.03 -0.92 -2.74
CA GLU A 117 -10.85 -2.13 -2.72
C GLU A 117 -11.22 -2.56 -1.29
N GLN A 118 -10.24 -2.58 -0.36
CA GLN A 118 -10.50 -2.91 1.05
C GLN A 118 -11.44 -1.91 1.73
N GLU A 119 -11.48 -0.67 1.25
CA GLU A 119 -12.45 0.35 1.66
C GLU A 119 -13.77 0.30 0.84
N GLN A 120 -13.99 -0.75 0.05
CA GLN A 120 -15.20 -0.95 -0.80
C GLN A 120 -15.39 0.14 -1.87
N LEU A 121 -14.29 0.71 -2.35
CA LEU A 121 -14.27 1.71 -3.43
C LEU A 121 -13.93 1.03 -4.78
N ASP A 122 -14.69 0.01 -5.16
CA ASP A 122 -14.39 -0.89 -6.27
C ASP A 122 -14.23 -0.17 -7.62
N LEU A 123 -15.04 0.87 -7.85
CA LEU A 123 -14.97 1.67 -9.09
C LEU A 123 -13.63 2.42 -9.22
N ILE A 124 -13.04 2.83 -8.09
CA ILE A 124 -11.73 3.50 -8.08
C ILE A 124 -10.60 2.46 -8.08
N ALA A 125 -10.79 1.34 -7.38
CA ALA A 125 -9.84 0.24 -7.33
C ALA A 125 -9.57 -0.31 -8.74
N GLY A 126 -10.60 -0.56 -9.54
CA GLY A 126 -10.47 -1.05 -10.93
C GLY A 126 -9.62 -0.13 -11.82
N ILE A 127 -9.87 1.18 -11.75
CA ILE A 127 -9.05 2.19 -12.45
C ILE A 127 -7.59 2.14 -11.98
N GLY A 128 -7.38 2.00 -10.66
CA GLY A 128 -6.05 1.89 -10.05
C GLY A 128 -5.29 0.65 -10.54
N TYR A 129 -5.90 -0.53 -10.51
CA TYR A 129 -5.29 -1.76 -11.03
C TYR A 129 -4.97 -1.69 -12.52
N ARG A 130 -5.88 -1.08 -13.32
CA ARG A 130 -5.61 -0.82 -14.74
C ARG A 130 -4.40 0.07 -14.96
N LYS A 131 -4.24 1.10 -14.13
CA LYS A 131 -3.08 1.99 -14.18
C LYS A 131 -1.81 1.27 -13.73
N ALA A 132 -1.87 0.48 -12.67
CA ALA A 132 -0.74 -0.34 -12.22
C ALA A 132 -0.23 -1.28 -13.32
N LEU A 133 -1.14 -1.98 -14.02
CA LEU A 133 -0.79 -2.82 -15.16
C LEU A 133 0.01 -2.06 -16.22
N GLU A 134 -0.40 -0.83 -16.55
CA GLU A 134 0.31 -0.02 -17.57
C GLU A 134 1.75 0.26 -17.15
N PHE A 135 1.99 0.57 -15.87
CA PHE A 135 3.34 0.77 -15.34
C PHE A 135 4.14 -0.52 -15.38
N PHE A 136 3.63 -1.61 -14.84
CA PHE A 136 4.33 -2.90 -14.85
C PHE A 136 4.73 -3.35 -16.25
N VAL A 137 3.82 -3.24 -17.21
CA VAL A 137 4.10 -3.62 -18.61
C VAL A 137 5.16 -2.71 -19.23
N LYS A 138 4.99 -1.39 -19.13
CA LYS A 138 5.94 -0.44 -19.74
C LYS A 138 7.32 -0.51 -19.10
N ASP A 139 7.40 -0.57 -17.78
CA ASP A 139 8.66 -0.63 -17.05
C ASP A 139 9.41 -1.92 -17.38
N PHE A 140 8.74 -3.06 -17.40
CA PHE A 140 9.31 -4.35 -17.82
C PHE A 140 9.84 -4.30 -19.27
N VAL A 141 9.06 -3.74 -20.20
CA VAL A 141 9.47 -3.61 -21.59
C VAL A 141 10.65 -2.67 -21.75
N ILE A 142 10.69 -1.55 -21.02
CA ILE A 142 11.80 -0.56 -21.07
C ILE A 142 13.11 -1.18 -20.58
N VAL A 143 13.09 -1.99 -19.51
CA VAL A 143 14.28 -2.69 -19.00
C VAL A 143 14.89 -3.59 -20.07
N ASN A 144 14.05 -4.27 -20.85
CA ASN A 144 14.48 -5.15 -21.93
C ASN A 144 14.80 -4.39 -23.26
N ASN A 145 14.35 -3.15 -23.40
CA ASN A 145 14.52 -2.32 -24.61
C ASN A 145 14.92 -0.88 -24.25
N PRO A 146 16.07 -0.66 -23.60
CA PRO A 146 16.44 0.66 -23.07
C PRO A 146 16.60 1.74 -24.13
N ALA A 147 16.95 1.36 -25.36
CA ALA A 147 17.07 2.29 -26.50
C ALA A 147 15.73 2.91 -26.93
N ASP A 148 14.62 2.20 -26.71
CA ASP A 148 13.26 2.62 -27.07
C ASP A 148 12.49 3.27 -25.91
N LYS A 149 13.13 3.57 -24.77
CA LYS A 149 12.49 4.07 -23.53
C LYS A 149 11.50 5.21 -23.80
N ASP A 150 11.93 6.28 -24.44
CA ASP A 150 11.10 7.47 -24.67
C ASP A 150 9.92 7.22 -25.62
N LYS A 151 10.09 6.30 -26.56
CA LYS A 151 9.05 5.85 -27.47
C LYS A 151 8.01 5.02 -26.72
N ILE A 152 8.44 4.02 -25.96
CA ILE A 152 7.57 3.13 -25.17
C ILE A 152 6.76 3.94 -24.16
N ALA A 153 7.40 4.87 -23.45
CA ALA A 153 6.73 5.71 -22.46
C ALA A 153 5.53 6.48 -23.03
N LYS A 154 5.61 6.92 -24.29
CA LYS A 154 4.56 7.70 -24.96
C LYS A 154 3.51 6.83 -25.68
N MET A 155 3.78 5.55 -25.89
CA MET A 155 2.87 4.65 -26.58
C MET A 155 1.66 4.30 -25.69
N LEU A 156 0.52 4.01 -26.33
CA LEU A 156 -0.61 3.37 -25.66
C LEU A 156 -0.25 1.93 -25.23
N LEU A 157 -0.89 1.43 -24.17
CA LEU A 157 -0.56 0.12 -23.61
C LEU A 157 -0.68 -1.02 -24.63
N LYS A 158 -1.76 -1.07 -25.42
CA LYS A 158 -1.97 -2.16 -26.38
C LYS A 158 -0.84 -2.28 -27.42
N PRO A 159 -0.41 -1.20 -28.10
CA PRO A 159 0.77 -1.27 -28.98
C PRO A 159 2.06 -1.69 -28.27
N VAL A 160 2.25 -1.36 -26.98
CA VAL A 160 3.41 -1.84 -26.22
C VAL A 160 3.35 -3.35 -26.07
N ILE A 161 2.21 -3.90 -25.65
CA ILE A 161 2.01 -5.34 -25.49
C ILE A 161 2.21 -6.06 -26.84
N ASP A 162 1.61 -5.55 -27.91
CA ASP A 162 1.62 -6.20 -29.22
C ASP A 162 3.03 -6.26 -29.85
N ASN A 163 3.83 -5.18 -29.71
CA ASN A 163 5.09 -5.00 -30.43
C ASN A 163 6.34 -5.37 -29.63
N TYR A 164 6.26 -5.41 -28.30
CA TYR A 164 7.44 -5.60 -27.44
C TYR A 164 7.37 -6.82 -26.51
N ILE A 165 6.22 -7.49 -26.43
CA ILE A 165 6.10 -8.73 -25.65
C ILE A 165 5.99 -9.90 -26.62
N ASP A 166 7.07 -10.68 -26.75
CA ASP A 166 7.10 -11.87 -27.61
C ASP A 166 6.59 -13.13 -26.90
N ASP A 167 6.79 -13.23 -25.58
CA ASP A 167 6.31 -14.36 -24.79
C ASP A 167 4.78 -14.43 -24.79
N GLN A 168 4.23 -15.52 -25.34
CA GLN A 168 2.79 -15.66 -25.54
C GLN A 168 2.00 -15.68 -24.23
N SER A 169 2.54 -16.27 -23.17
CA SER A 169 1.85 -16.33 -21.87
C SER A 169 1.77 -14.96 -21.23
N LEU A 170 2.92 -14.24 -21.20
CA LEU A 170 3.00 -12.87 -20.67
C LEU A 170 2.09 -11.92 -21.46
N LYS A 171 2.13 -12.02 -22.79
CA LYS A 171 1.28 -11.24 -23.70
C LYS A 171 -0.21 -11.49 -23.47
N THR A 172 -0.59 -12.75 -23.26
CA THR A 172 -1.98 -13.14 -23.00
C THR A 172 -2.49 -12.54 -21.68
N PHE A 173 -1.73 -12.66 -20.58
CA PHE A 173 -2.12 -12.09 -19.31
C PHE A 173 -2.19 -10.56 -19.37
N ALA A 174 -1.20 -9.89 -19.97
CA ALA A 174 -1.21 -8.45 -20.14
C ALA A 174 -2.42 -7.97 -20.96
N THR A 175 -2.74 -8.68 -22.05
CA THR A 175 -3.88 -8.35 -22.92
C THR A 175 -5.21 -8.56 -22.21
N ALA A 176 -5.40 -9.71 -21.52
CA ALA A 176 -6.61 -10.00 -20.76
C ALA A 176 -6.84 -8.97 -19.64
N SER A 177 -5.78 -8.64 -18.89
CA SER A 177 -5.83 -7.59 -17.86
C SER A 177 -6.19 -6.23 -18.46
N ALA A 178 -5.62 -5.89 -19.64
CA ALA A 178 -5.91 -4.63 -20.31
C ALA A 178 -7.38 -4.56 -20.78
N PHE A 179 -7.96 -5.68 -21.26
CA PHE A 179 -9.35 -5.70 -21.69
C PHE A 179 -10.31 -5.46 -20.51
N VAL A 180 -10.18 -6.25 -19.45
CA VAL A 180 -11.02 -6.07 -18.24
C VAL A 180 -10.79 -4.71 -17.61
N GLY A 181 -9.51 -4.27 -17.47
CA GLY A 181 -9.18 -2.97 -16.91
C GLY A 181 -9.71 -1.78 -17.74
N ASN A 182 -9.85 -1.91 -19.05
CA ASN A 182 -10.49 -0.90 -19.87
C ASN A 182 -11.99 -0.76 -19.55
N ASP A 183 -12.66 -1.88 -19.23
CA ASP A 183 -14.08 -1.85 -18.85
C ASP A 183 -14.29 -1.12 -17.50
N GLU A 184 -13.28 -1.09 -16.63
CA GLU A 184 -13.31 -0.32 -15.39
C GLU A 184 -13.13 1.21 -15.61
N THR A 185 -12.63 1.62 -16.79
CA THR A 185 -12.37 3.03 -17.11
C THR A 185 -13.39 3.63 -18.07
N HIS A 186 -14.18 2.80 -18.75
CA HIS A 186 -15.13 3.23 -19.77
C HIS A 186 -16.58 3.12 -19.29
N TYR A 187 -17.45 4.00 -19.79
CA TYR A 187 -18.88 4.00 -19.48
C TYR A 187 -19.57 2.69 -19.91
N THR A 188 -19.14 2.11 -21.03
CA THR A 188 -19.71 0.86 -21.56
C THR A 188 -18.74 -0.29 -21.39
N ARG A 189 -19.14 -1.32 -20.66
CA ARG A 189 -18.39 -2.56 -20.50
C ARG A 189 -18.59 -3.46 -21.72
N LYS A 190 -17.50 -4.02 -22.22
CA LYS A 190 -17.48 -5.02 -23.32
C LYS A 190 -17.45 -6.46 -22.82
N HIS A 191 -16.88 -6.66 -21.63
CA HIS A 191 -16.68 -7.97 -20.99
C HIS A 191 -17.48 -8.01 -19.69
N SER A 192 -18.81 -7.90 -19.79
CA SER A 192 -19.71 -7.83 -18.65
C SER A 192 -19.74 -9.09 -17.77
N ASP A 193 -19.19 -10.19 -18.26
CA ASP A 193 -18.97 -11.45 -17.53
C ASP A 193 -17.67 -11.44 -16.70
N LYS A 194 -16.88 -10.39 -16.76
CA LYS A 194 -15.64 -10.19 -16.00
C LYS A 194 -15.81 -9.04 -14.99
N ASP A 195 -15.19 -9.21 -13.85
CA ASP A 195 -15.24 -8.32 -12.70
C ASP A 195 -13.84 -7.93 -12.22
N LEU A 196 -13.77 -7.20 -11.13
CA LEU A 196 -12.52 -6.76 -10.49
C LEU A 196 -11.63 -7.94 -10.11
N GLU A 197 -12.21 -9.04 -9.62
CA GLU A 197 -11.47 -10.27 -9.28
C GLU A 197 -10.82 -10.89 -10.53
N SER A 198 -11.53 -10.88 -11.67
CA SER A 198 -10.97 -11.32 -12.95
C SER A 198 -9.79 -10.47 -13.39
N LEU A 199 -9.88 -9.14 -13.22
CA LEU A 199 -8.78 -8.21 -13.49
C LEU A 199 -7.56 -8.52 -12.62
N LYS A 200 -7.75 -8.66 -11.32
CA LYS A 200 -6.68 -9.00 -10.36
C LYS A 200 -6.04 -10.34 -10.70
N LYS A 201 -6.85 -11.37 -10.95
CA LYS A 201 -6.34 -12.70 -11.33
C LYS A 201 -5.42 -12.65 -12.54
N TYR A 202 -5.78 -11.91 -13.58
CA TYR A 202 -4.96 -11.79 -14.78
C TYR A 202 -3.72 -10.93 -14.54
N LEU A 203 -3.84 -9.86 -13.77
CA LEU A 203 -2.72 -9.02 -13.36
C LEU A 203 -1.70 -9.80 -12.51
N HIS A 204 -2.16 -10.63 -11.57
CA HIS A 204 -1.30 -11.54 -10.79
C HIS A 204 -0.60 -12.55 -11.70
N GLY A 205 -1.32 -13.12 -12.67
CA GLY A 205 -0.72 -13.99 -13.67
C GLY A 205 0.40 -13.28 -14.45
N PHE A 206 0.19 -12.04 -14.86
CA PHE A 206 1.22 -11.23 -15.51
C PHE A 206 2.44 -11.01 -14.59
N LEU A 207 2.22 -10.61 -13.35
CA LEU A 207 3.31 -10.35 -12.39
C LEU A 207 4.12 -11.60 -12.07
N HIS A 208 3.48 -12.76 -11.90
CA HIS A 208 4.18 -14.03 -11.70
C HIS A 208 5.03 -14.44 -12.91
N TYR A 209 4.51 -14.27 -14.13
CA TYR A 209 5.29 -14.53 -15.34
C TYR A 209 6.42 -13.53 -15.54
N MET A 210 6.20 -12.26 -15.21
CA MET A 210 7.23 -11.23 -15.23
C MET A 210 8.39 -11.60 -14.28
N ASP A 211 8.08 -12.00 -13.06
CA ASP A 211 9.05 -12.41 -12.04
C ASP A 211 9.83 -13.67 -12.51
N LEU A 212 9.12 -14.69 -13.00
CA LEU A 212 9.75 -15.88 -13.58
C LEU A 212 10.71 -15.53 -14.73
N LYS A 213 10.35 -14.58 -15.57
CA LYS A 213 11.18 -14.16 -16.71
C LYS A 213 12.45 -13.44 -16.25
N LEU A 214 12.35 -12.59 -15.22
CA LEU A 214 13.49 -11.91 -14.63
C LEU A 214 14.46 -12.90 -13.99
N ASN A 215 13.96 -13.83 -13.18
CA ASN A 215 14.74 -14.91 -12.58
C ASN A 215 15.43 -15.79 -13.65
N PHE A 216 14.73 -16.07 -14.77
CA PHE A 216 15.32 -16.82 -15.88
C PHE A 216 16.49 -16.08 -16.54
N LEU A 217 16.35 -14.76 -16.73
CA LEU A 217 17.44 -13.95 -17.32
C LEU A 217 18.68 -13.92 -16.42
N ASP A 218 18.50 -13.78 -15.11
CA ASP A 218 19.59 -13.85 -14.14
C ASP A 218 20.30 -15.22 -14.18
N ALA A 219 19.52 -16.31 -14.14
CA ALA A 219 20.05 -17.67 -14.24
C ALA A 219 20.81 -17.89 -15.56
N GLN A 220 20.29 -17.37 -16.68
CA GLN A 220 20.94 -17.45 -17.98
C GLN A 220 22.27 -16.70 -18.01
N GLU A 221 22.34 -15.53 -17.38
CA GLU A 221 23.59 -14.77 -17.27
C GLU A 221 24.65 -15.56 -16.48
N LEU A 222 24.28 -16.17 -15.35
CA LEU A 222 25.18 -17.02 -14.55
C LEU A 222 25.73 -18.18 -15.38
N VAL A 223 24.87 -18.90 -16.11
CA VAL A 223 25.28 -20.01 -16.98
C VAL A 223 26.23 -19.55 -18.08
N ASN A 224 26.00 -18.37 -18.66
CA ASN A 224 26.85 -17.82 -19.73
C ASN A 224 28.21 -17.34 -19.21
N ARG A 225 28.28 -16.81 -17.98
CA ARG A 225 29.55 -16.45 -17.34
C ARG A 225 30.40 -17.71 -17.08
N SER A 226 29.81 -18.77 -16.56
CA SER A 226 30.47 -20.03 -16.27
C SER A 226 31.06 -20.75 -17.50
N LYS A 227 30.49 -20.51 -18.70
CA LYS A 227 31.00 -21.06 -19.96
C LYS A 227 32.21 -20.31 -20.55
N LYS A 228 32.47 -19.08 -20.05
CA LYS A 228 33.59 -18.24 -20.51
C LYS A 228 34.81 -18.31 -19.59
N SER A 229 34.70 -18.99 -18.43
CA SER A 229 35.80 -19.34 -17.51
C SER A 229 36.35 -20.71 -17.82
#